data_a9765565d47dbdd2fa15a5fe6e64d611
#
_entry.id   a9765565d47dbdd2fa15a5fe6e64d611
#
_cell.length_a   1.000
_cell.length_b   1.000
_cell.length_c   1.000
_cell.angle_alpha   90.00
_cell.angle_beta   90.00
_cell.angle_gamma   90.00
#
_symmetry.space_group_name_H-M   'P 1'
#
loop_
_entity.id
_entity.type
_entity.pdbx_description
1 polymer ?
#
loop_
_entity_poly.entity_id
_entity_poly.type
_entity_poly.pdbx_seq_one_letter_code
_entity_poly.pdbx_strand_id
1 'polypeptide(L)' 'MLSVKQSEAYFTETVKITVNGKWIAYVVSTGLTIPQVNAKVNGVINRNFPPGTVTTSNWEFV' A
#
# COMPACT_ATOMS: atom_id res chain seq x y z
N MET A 1 20.82 7.22 8.18
CA MET A 1 20.90 6.17 7.19
C MET A 1 19.59 5.55 6.88
N LEU A 2 18.82 5.29 7.88
CA LEU A 2 17.56 4.64 7.63
C LEU A 2 16.61 5.50 6.82
N SER A 3 16.69 6.78 7.00
CA SER A 3 15.84 7.67 6.23
C SER A 3 16.13 7.58 4.74
N VAL A 4 17.34 7.21 4.38
CA VAL A 4 17.67 7.03 2.98
C VAL A 4 16.87 5.88 2.39
N LYS A 5 16.74 4.81 3.15
CA LYS A 5 15.98 3.67 2.68
C LYS A 5 14.53 4.04 2.43
N GLN A 6 13.96 4.83 3.29
CA GLN A 6 12.58 5.20 3.13
C GLN A 6 12.33 6.06 1.90
N SER A 7 13.35 6.74 1.44
CA SER A 7 13.18 7.59 0.26
C SER A 7 13.62 6.90 -1.02
N GLU A 8 14.16 5.70 -0.94
CA GLU A 8 14.53 4.97 -2.14
C GLU A 8 13.31 4.40 -2.81
N ALA A 9 13.32 4.41 -4.13
CA ALA A 9 12.24 3.83 -4.91
C ALA A 9 12.43 2.32 -5.00
N TYR A 10 11.34 1.60 -5.06
CA TYR A 10 11.33 0.16 -5.27
C TYR A 10 11.21 -0.13 -6.76
N PHE A 11 11.87 -1.17 -7.23
CA PHE A 11 11.97 -1.39 -8.67
C PHE A 11 11.12 -2.51 -9.22
N THR A 12 10.92 -3.56 -8.46
CA THR A 12 10.17 -4.70 -8.98
C THR A 12 9.25 -5.27 -7.93
N GLU A 13 8.75 -4.41 -7.09
CA GLU A 13 7.95 -4.86 -5.97
C GLU A 13 6.47 -4.80 -6.27
N THR A 14 5.76 -5.71 -5.70
CA THR A 14 4.30 -5.68 -5.66
C THR A 14 3.90 -5.72 -4.21
N VAL A 15 2.93 -4.92 -3.83
CA VAL A 15 2.41 -4.95 -2.48
C VAL A 15 1.03 -5.59 -2.46
N LYS A 16 0.81 -6.37 -1.43
CA LYS A 16 -0.48 -6.97 -1.15
C LYS A 16 -1.19 -6.12 -0.11
N ILE A 17 -2.42 -5.75 -0.41
CA ILE A 17 -3.26 -4.97 0.48
C ILE A 17 -4.29 -5.89 1.10
N THR A 18 -4.46 -5.80 2.41
CA THR A 18 -5.49 -6.54 3.12
C THR A 18 -6.37 -5.55 3.86
N VAL A 19 -7.67 -5.66 3.69
CA VAL A 19 -8.64 -4.78 4.36
C VAL A 19 -9.63 -5.64 5.12
N ASN A 20 -9.82 -5.31 6.40
CA ASN A 20 -10.75 -6.00 7.30
C ASN A 20 -10.44 -7.49 7.39
N GLY A 21 -9.19 -7.85 7.17
CA GLY A 21 -8.74 -9.23 7.27
C GLY A 21 -9.15 -10.15 6.14
N LYS A 22 -9.92 -9.66 5.17
CA LYS A 22 -10.48 -10.53 4.14
C LYS A 22 -10.23 -10.04 2.72
N TRP A 23 -10.46 -8.76 2.49
CA TRP A 23 -10.33 -8.22 1.14
C TRP A 23 -8.86 -8.08 0.78
N ILE A 24 -8.50 -8.58 -0.37
CA ILE A 24 -7.10 -8.57 -0.80
C ILE A 24 -7.01 -8.00 -2.20
N ALA A 25 -6.04 -7.14 -2.39
CA ALA A 25 -5.72 -6.59 -3.70
C ALA A 25 -4.20 -6.44 -3.82
N TYR A 26 -3.74 -6.27 -5.03
CA TYR A 26 -2.32 -6.12 -5.30
C TYR A 26 -2.10 -4.87 -6.12
N VAL A 27 -1.07 -4.12 -5.80
CA VAL A 27 -0.67 -2.97 -6.59
C VAL A 27 0.83 -3.04 -6.85
N VAL A 28 1.21 -2.51 -7.99
CA VAL A 28 2.63 -2.46 -8.35
C VAL A 28 3.26 -1.27 -7.68
N SER A 29 4.38 -1.50 -7.00
CA SER A 29 5.10 -0.45 -6.30
C SER A 29 6.41 -0.09 -6.99
N THR A 30 6.63 -0.56 -8.20
CA THR A 30 7.86 -0.29 -8.94
C THR A 30 8.08 1.21 -9.08
N GLY A 31 9.24 1.66 -8.63
CA GLY A 31 9.61 3.07 -8.74
C GLY A 31 9.00 3.96 -7.67
N LEU A 32 8.30 3.41 -6.70
CA LEU A 32 7.62 4.20 -5.68
C LEU A 32 8.40 4.14 -4.36
N THR A 33 8.37 5.24 -3.66
CA THR A 33 8.88 5.29 -2.28
C THR A 33 7.78 4.83 -1.33
N ILE A 34 8.14 4.61 -0.06
CA ILE A 34 7.15 4.19 0.92
C ILE A 34 6.00 5.18 1.06
N PRO A 35 6.23 6.49 1.17
CA PRO A 35 5.10 7.41 1.21
C PRO A 35 4.22 7.34 -0.03
N GLN A 36 4.81 7.12 -1.20
CA GLN A 36 4.03 6.98 -2.42
C GLN A 36 3.22 5.70 -2.44
N VAL A 37 3.79 4.61 -1.92
CA VAL A 37 3.05 3.35 -1.80
C VAL A 37 1.87 3.54 -0.87
N ASN A 38 2.08 4.20 0.27
CA ASN A 38 1.01 4.46 1.20
C ASN A 38 -0.12 5.26 0.55
N ALA A 39 0.23 6.28 -0.21
CA ALA A 39 -0.77 7.09 -0.90
C ALA A 39 -1.55 6.25 -1.92
N LYS A 40 -0.85 5.39 -2.64
CA LYS A 40 -1.48 4.55 -3.65
C LYS A 40 -2.42 3.54 -3.00
N VAL A 41 -1.98 2.92 -1.90
CA VAL A 41 -2.79 1.97 -1.17
C VAL A 41 -4.04 2.65 -0.64
N ASN A 42 -3.90 3.81 -0.03
CA ASN A 42 -5.04 4.56 0.47
C ASN A 42 -6.02 4.92 -0.64
N GLY A 43 -5.51 5.27 -1.81
CA GLY A 43 -6.37 5.55 -2.95
C GLY A 43 -7.17 4.34 -3.39
N VAL A 44 -6.55 3.18 -3.42
CA VAL A 44 -7.25 1.95 -3.78
C VAL A 44 -8.35 1.64 -2.76
N ILE A 45 -8.01 1.75 -1.48
CA ILE A 45 -8.97 1.45 -0.42
C ILE A 45 -10.14 2.43 -0.49
N ASN A 46 -9.86 3.71 -0.67
CA ASN A 46 -10.92 4.72 -0.70
C ASN A 46 -11.85 4.55 -1.89
N ARG A 47 -11.34 4.03 -2.99
CA ARG A 47 -12.17 3.79 -4.16
C ARG A 47 -13.08 2.57 -4.00
N ASN A 48 -12.68 1.63 -3.15
CA ASN A 48 -13.40 0.38 -3.01
C ASN A 48 -14.24 0.27 -1.76
N PHE A 49 -14.06 1.18 -0.80
CA PHE A 49 -14.77 1.11 0.47
C PHE A 49 -15.32 2.48 0.83
N PRO A 50 -16.60 2.55 1.22
CA PRO A 50 -17.15 3.80 1.73
C PRO A 50 -16.51 4.20 3.05
N PRO A 51 -16.53 5.50 3.40
CA PRO A 51 -15.99 5.94 4.68
C PRO A 51 -16.65 5.21 5.83
N GLY A 52 -15.82 4.83 6.82
CA GLY A 52 -16.31 4.20 8.03
C GLY A 52 -16.47 2.70 7.96
N THR A 53 -16.23 2.08 6.81
CA THR A 53 -16.37 0.63 6.69
C THR A 53 -15.06 -0.12 6.89
N VAL A 54 -13.92 0.59 6.84
CA VAL A 54 -12.62 -0.04 7.02
C VAL A 54 -12.25 -0.02 8.50
N THR A 55 -12.13 -1.19 9.10
CA THR A 55 -11.71 -1.29 10.49
C THR A 55 -10.21 -1.53 10.60
N THR A 56 -9.63 -2.28 9.68
CA THR A 56 -8.19 -2.50 9.65
C THR A 56 -7.74 -2.53 8.21
N SER A 57 -6.54 -2.07 7.97
CA SER A 57 -5.93 -2.18 6.65
C SER A 57 -4.44 -2.35 6.83
N ASN A 58 -3.83 -3.07 5.89
CA ASN A 58 -2.41 -3.35 5.95
C ASN A 58 -1.89 -3.61 4.55
N TRP A 59 -0.61 -3.40 4.35
CA TRP A 59 0.01 -3.79 3.11
C TRP A 59 1.42 -4.30 3.40
N GLU A 60 1.88 -5.18 2.52
CA GLU A 60 3.23 -5.74 2.65
C GLU A 60 3.75 -6.09 1.28
N PHE A 61 5.06 -6.14 1.16
CA PHE A 61 5.66 -6.58 -0.10
C PHE A 61 5.46 -8.08 -0.28
N VAL A 62 5.24 -8.43 -1.51
CA VAL A 62 5.00 -9.83 -1.85
C VAL A 62 6.23 -10.46 -2.49
#